data_99407ce923d447c7a188fb4a0b298adf
#
_entry.id   99407ce923d447c7a188fb4a0b298adf
#
_cell.length_a   1.000
_cell.length_b   1.000
_cell.length_c   1.000
_cell.angle_alpha   90.00
_cell.angle_beta   90.00
_cell.angle_gamma   90.00
#
_symmetry.space_group_name_H-M   'P 1'
#
loop_
_entity.id
_entity.type
_entity.pdbx_description
1 polymer ?
#
loop_
_entity_poly.entity_id
_entity_poly.type
_entity_poly.pdbx_seq_one_letter_code
_entity_poly.pdbx_strand_id
1 'polypeptide(L)'
;MSEIYPDYEDLVNSLAKPGKDIISSLTPKKAHIQHMAIGISGEAGELTDAIKKWVIYGKPLDVENVIEELGDIEFYLQGLRSGLGISRDQVIDANTTKLNKRYSSGKYSDKQAQDRADKTA
;
A
#
# COMPACT_ATOMS: atom_id res chain seq x y z
N MET A 1 -23.50 6.74 -26.06
CA MET A 1 -22.85 5.47 -25.67
C MET A 1 -21.89 5.04 -26.78
N SER A 2 -20.77 4.53 -26.42
CA SER A 2 -19.78 4.05 -27.38
C SER A 2 -20.25 2.78 -28.06
N GLU A 3 -20.13 2.70 -29.40
CA GLU A 3 -20.40 1.48 -30.14
C GLU A 3 -19.40 0.36 -29.84
N ILE A 4 -18.17 0.72 -29.35
CA ILE A 4 -17.13 -0.24 -29.02
C ILE A 4 -17.47 -0.98 -27.72
N TYR A 5 -18.15 -0.31 -26.78
CA TYR A 5 -18.50 -0.88 -25.47
C TYR A 5 -20.00 -0.71 -25.19
N PRO A 6 -20.89 -1.24 -26.07
CA PRO A 6 -22.34 -1.03 -25.91
C PRO A 6 -22.89 -1.60 -24.62
N ASP A 7 -22.26 -2.68 -24.09
CA ASP A 7 -22.70 -3.39 -22.90
C ASP A 7 -21.71 -3.29 -21.76
N TYR A 8 -20.98 -2.16 -21.66
CA TYR A 8 -19.94 -1.99 -20.63
C TYR A 8 -20.50 -2.13 -19.21
N GLU A 9 -21.67 -1.55 -18.97
CA GLU A 9 -22.32 -1.67 -17.66
C GLU A 9 -22.64 -3.13 -17.34
N ASP A 10 -23.15 -3.88 -18.30
CA ASP A 10 -23.43 -5.31 -18.14
C ASP A 10 -22.14 -6.09 -17.90
N LEU A 11 -21.07 -5.75 -18.63
CA LEU A 11 -19.77 -6.37 -18.45
C LEU A 11 -19.25 -6.19 -17.01
N VAL A 12 -19.30 -4.95 -16.50
CA VAL A 12 -18.87 -4.64 -15.13
C VAL A 12 -19.73 -5.43 -14.13
N ASN A 13 -21.04 -5.42 -14.31
CA ASN A 13 -21.95 -6.13 -13.40
C ASN A 13 -21.73 -7.64 -13.41
N SER A 14 -21.33 -8.19 -14.57
CA SER A 14 -21.01 -9.62 -14.68
C SER A 14 -19.67 -9.99 -14.06
N LEU A 15 -18.69 -9.09 -14.09
CA LEU A 15 -17.35 -9.35 -13.60
C LEU A 15 -17.14 -8.98 -12.13
N ALA A 16 -17.95 -8.08 -11.60
CA ALA A 16 -17.85 -7.67 -10.20
C ALA A 16 -18.32 -8.82 -9.31
N LYS A 17 -17.47 -9.20 -8.34
CA LYS A 17 -17.87 -10.22 -7.37
C LYS A 17 -19.03 -9.69 -6.54
N PRO A 18 -20.15 -10.45 -6.42
CA PRO A 18 -21.30 -9.99 -5.65
C PRO A 18 -20.96 -9.72 -4.19
N GLY A 19 -21.46 -8.60 -3.67
CA GLY A 19 -21.21 -8.21 -2.28
C GLY A 19 -21.65 -9.26 -1.27
N LYS A 20 -22.80 -9.93 -1.54
CA LYS A 20 -23.28 -11.01 -0.67
C LYS A 20 -22.29 -12.15 -0.55
N ASP A 21 -21.56 -12.46 -1.62
CA ASP A 21 -20.57 -13.54 -1.61
C ASP A 21 -19.31 -13.13 -0.83
N ILE A 22 -18.96 -11.85 -0.89
CA ILE A 22 -17.88 -11.30 -0.06
C ILE A 22 -18.25 -11.40 1.41
N ILE A 23 -19.44 -10.93 1.77
CA ILE A 23 -19.92 -10.95 3.16
C ILE A 23 -19.97 -12.39 3.70
N SER A 24 -20.45 -13.34 2.91
CA SER A 24 -20.57 -14.74 3.34
C SER A 24 -19.22 -15.39 3.64
N SER A 25 -18.13 -14.91 3.03
CA SER A 25 -16.79 -15.43 3.27
C SER A 25 -15.98 -14.58 4.26
N LEU A 26 -16.54 -13.46 4.71
CA LEU A 26 -15.86 -12.54 5.61
C LEU A 26 -15.80 -13.12 7.02
N THR A 27 -14.62 -13.01 7.62
CA THR A 27 -14.38 -13.42 9.01
C THR A 27 -13.88 -12.21 9.81
N PRO A 28 -13.91 -12.26 11.14
CA PRO A 28 -13.32 -11.18 11.95
C PRO A 28 -11.87 -10.90 11.56
N LYS A 29 -11.07 -11.92 11.28
CA LYS A 29 -9.68 -11.76 10.84
C LYS A 29 -9.58 -11.02 9.50
N LYS A 30 -10.37 -11.46 8.52
CA LYS A 30 -10.38 -10.80 7.19
C LYS A 30 -10.83 -9.35 7.30
N ALA A 31 -11.85 -9.07 8.09
CA ALA A 31 -12.35 -7.72 8.30
C ALA A 31 -11.28 -6.84 8.94
N HIS A 32 -10.58 -7.35 9.95
CA HIS A 32 -9.49 -6.62 10.60
C HIS A 32 -8.35 -6.31 9.63
N ILE A 33 -7.89 -7.29 8.88
CA ILE A 33 -6.81 -7.13 7.89
C ILE A 33 -7.20 -6.11 6.83
N GLN A 34 -8.42 -6.21 6.31
CA GLN A 34 -8.92 -5.24 5.33
C GLN A 34 -8.96 -3.83 5.89
N HIS A 35 -9.44 -3.66 7.12
CA HIS A 35 -9.49 -2.36 7.78
C HIS A 35 -8.09 -1.76 7.92
N MET A 36 -7.11 -2.55 8.35
CA MET A 36 -5.74 -2.07 8.50
C MET A 36 -5.14 -1.68 7.14
N ALA A 37 -5.35 -2.50 6.11
CA ALA A 37 -4.87 -2.20 4.75
C ALA A 37 -5.47 -0.91 4.19
N ILE A 38 -6.78 -0.72 4.36
CA ILE A 38 -7.48 0.50 3.94
C ILE A 38 -6.93 1.71 4.71
N GLY A 39 -6.68 1.54 6.01
CA GLY A 39 -6.12 2.59 6.85
C GLY A 39 -4.75 3.04 6.37
N ILE A 40 -3.87 2.11 6.00
CA ILE A 40 -2.55 2.44 5.43
C ILE A 40 -2.70 3.30 4.18
N SER A 41 -3.58 2.92 3.28
CA SER A 41 -3.82 3.66 2.03
C SER A 41 -4.37 5.06 2.30
N GLY A 42 -5.32 5.18 3.21
CA GLY A 42 -5.92 6.48 3.57
C GLY A 42 -4.89 7.42 4.18
N GLU A 43 -4.10 6.94 5.13
CA GLU A 43 -3.08 7.78 5.78
C GLU A 43 -1.92 8.13 4.85
N ALA A 44 -1.58 7.24 3.91
CA ALA A 44 -0.61 7.56 2.87
C ALA A 44 -1.09 8.74 2.01
N GLY A 45 -2.39 8.78 1.72
CA GLY A 45 -3.01 9.90 1.01
C GLY A 45 -2.94 11.20 1.81
N GLU A 46 -3.20 11.16 3.11
CA GLU A 46 -3.10 12.33 3.99
C GLU A 46 -1.65 12.85 4.05
N LEU A 47 -0.68 11.94 4.13
CA LEU A 47 0.74 12.31 4.08
C LEU A 47 1.07 12.99 2.75
N THR A 48 0.62 12.43 1.64
CA THR A 48 0.81 12.99 0.31
C THR A 48 0.24 14.41 0.22
N ASP A 49 -0.95 14.63 0.78
CA ASP A 49 -1.57 15.95 0.80
C ASP A 49 -0.75 16.97 1.61
N ALA A 50 -0.20 16.55 2.75
CA ALA A 50 0.67 17.41 3.56
C ALA A 50 1.91 17.85 2.77
N ILE A 51 2.53 16.95 2.04
CA ILE A 51 3.71 17.25 1.22
C ILE A 51 3.32 18.11 0.00
N LYS A 52 2.17 17.84 -0.61
CA LYS A 52 1.65 18.60 -1.74
C LYS A 52 1.46 20.08 -1.38
N LYS A 53 0.93 20.37 -0.20
CA LYS A 53 0.73 21.75 0.26
C LYS A 53 2.05 22.51 0.31
N TRP A 54 3.12 21.84 0.70
CA TRP A 54 4.44 22.43 0.73
C TRP A 54 5.02 22.60 -0.67
N VAL A 55 5.03 21.57 -1.48
CA VAL A 55 5.70 21.56 -2.80
C VAL A 55 4.91 22.32 -3.86
N ILE A 56 3.59 22.07 -3.93
CA ILE A 56 2.77 22.57 -5.03
C ILE A 56 2.20 23.95 -4.67
N TYR A 57 1.73 24.14 -3.44
CA TYR A 57 1.08 25.39 -3.03
C TYR A 57 2.02 26.37 -2.34
N GLY A 58 3.29 26.02 -2.18
CA GLY A 58 4.31 26.92 -1.62
C GLY A 58 4.10 27.25 -0.15
N LYS A 59 3.32 26.48 0.59
CA LYS A 59 3.12 26.69 2.02
C LYS A 59 4.31 26.16 2.81
N PRO A 60 4.61 26.68 4.01
CA PRO A 60 5.64 26.10 4.86
C PRO A 60 5.35 24.63 5.14
N LEU A 61 6.38 23.80 5.22
CA LEU A 61 6.23 22.38 5.58
C LEU A 61 5.75 22.27 7.03
N ASP A 62 4.60 21.64 7.22
CA ASP A 62 4.05 21.35 8.53
C ASP A 62 4.60 20.02 9.03
N VAL A 63 5.75 20.07 9.70
CA VAL A 63 6.46 18.87 10.20
C VAL A 63 5.62 18.16 11.26
N GLU A 64 4.90 18.88 12.09
CA GLU A 64 4.03 18.26 13.11
C GLU A 64 2.96 17.40 12.47
N ASN A 65 2.34 17.90 11.39
CA ASN A 65 1.36 17.14 10.63
C ASN A 65 1.98 15.91 9.95
N VAL A 66 3.20 16.04 9.43
CA VAL A 66 3.92 14.90 8.84
C VAL A 66 4.17 13.81 9.89
N ILE A 67 4.60 14.22 11.09
CA ILE A 67 4.82 13.28 12.21
C ILE A 67 3.51 12.57 12.57
N GLU A 68 2.42 13.31 12.64
CA GLU A 68 1.09 12.77 12.93
C GLU A 68 0.68 11.72 11.92
N GLU A 69 0.82 12.03 10.63
CA GLU A 69 0.46 11.08 9.56
C GLU A 69 1.37 9.86 9.54
N LEU A 70 2.66 10.03 9.80
CA LEU A 70 3.58 8.89 9.92
C LEU A 70 3.18 7.98 11.08
N GLY A 71 2.76 8.58 12.20
CA GLY A 71 2.26 7.81 13.35
C GLY A 71 1.00 7.02 13.00
N ASP A 72 0.08 7.61 12.27
CA ASP A 72 -1.15 6.94 11.84
C ASP A 72 -0.85 5.78 10.89
N ILE A 73 0.12 5.96 9.98
CA ILE A 73 0.58 4.87 9.11
C ILE A 73 1.18 3.74 9.94
N GLU A 74 2.04 4.07 10.91
CA GLU A 74 2.64 3.06 11.80
C GLU A 74 1.57 2.30 12.61
N PHE A 75 0.53 2.99 13.05
CA PHE A 75 -0.58 2.35 13.75
C PHE A 75 -1.20 1.23 12.88
N TYR A 76 -1.54 1.54 11.64
CA TYR A 76 -2.15 0.55 10.75
C TYR A 76 -1.18 -0.53 10.31
N LEU A 77 0.10 -0.21 10.14
CA LEU A 77 1.14 -1.21 9.85
C LEU A 77 1.24 -2.22 11.00
N GLN A 78 1.28 -1.73 12.24
CA GLN A 78 1.34 -2.61 13.40
C GLN A 78 0.08 -3.45 13.53
N GLY A 79 -1.10 -2.86 13.34
CA GLY A 79 -2.36 -3.58 13.36
C GLY A 79 -2.43 -4.69 12.32
N LEU A 80 -1.88 -4.43 11.12
CA LEU A 80 -1.81 -5.43 10.05
C LEU A 80 -0.88 -6.58 10.44
N ARG A 81 0.32 -6.28 10.92
CA ARG A 81 1.27 -7.30 11.37
C ARG A 81 0.68 -8.16 12.49
N SER A 82 0.10 -7.53 13.49
CA SER A 82 -0.51 -8.24 14.62
C SER A 82 -1.64 -9.16 14.15
N GLY A 83 -2.45 -8.69 13.22
CA GLY A 83 -3.55 -9.49 12.69
C GLY A 83 -3.11 -10.70 11.88
N LEU A 84 -1.94 -10.64 11.28
CA LEU A 84 -1.34 -11.74 10.49
C LEU A 84 -0.37 -12.59 11.33
N GLY A 85 -0.07 -12.20 12.56
CA GLY A 85 0.88 -12.93 13.40
C GLY A 85 2.31 -12.84 12.91
N ILE A 86 2.68 -11.74 12.26
CA ILE A 86 4.06 -11.51 11.80
C ILE A 86 4.69 -10.38 12.59
N SER A 87 6.01 -10.47 12.79
CA SER A 87 6.76 -9.44 13.52
C SER A 87 7.31 -8.39 12.56
N ARG A 88 7.60 -7.22 13.12
CA ARG A 88 8.29 -6.17 12.38
C ARG A 88 9.66 -6.67 11.89
N ASP A 89 10.37 -7.44 12.72
CA ASP A 89 11.67 -7.98 12.36
C ASP A 89 11.61 -8.89 11.13
N GLN A 90 10.59 -9.74 11.04
CA GLN A 90 10.38 -10.57 9.84
C GLN A 90 10.23 -9.71 8.58
N VAL A 91 9.50 -8.60 8.67
CA VAL A 91 9.28 -7.70 7.54
C VAL A 91 10.60 -7.01 7.16
N ILE A 92 11.34 -6.50 8.13
CA ILE A 92 12.62 -5.82 7.91
C ILE A 92 13.66 -6.78 7.34
N ASP A 93 13.75 -8.00 7.87
CA ASP A 93 14.69 -9.02 7.39
C ASP A 93 14.40 -9.39 5.93
N ALA A 94 13.13 -9.60 5.60
CA ALA A 94 12.72 -9.88 4.22
C ALA A 94 13.07 -8.72 3.28
N ASN A 95 12.84 -7.50 3.72
CA ASN A 95 13.16 -6.30 2.94
C ASN A 95 14.68 -6.16 2.75
N THR A 96 15.45 -6.38 3.81
CA THR A 96 16.92 -6.30 3.75
C THR A 96 17.48 -7.33 2.77
N THR A 97 17.00 -8.56 2.82
CA THR A 97 17.41 -9.63 1.90
C THR A 97 17.11 -9.24 0.44
N LYS A 98 15.90 -8.75 0.19
CA LYS A 98 15.48 -8.30 -1.13
C LYS A 98 16.37 -7.17 -1.65
N LEU A 99 16.63 -6.16 -0.81
CA LEU A 99 17.41 -4.99 -1.22
C LEU A 99 18.87 -5.35 -1.48
N ASN A 100 19.45 -6.24 -0.67
CA ASN A 100 20.83 -6.71 -0.87
C ASN A 100 20.97 -7.49 -2.18
N LYS A 101 19.93 -8.21 -2.57
CA LYS A 101 19.92 -8.92 -3.86
C LYS A 101 19.76 -7.95 -5.04
N ARG A 102 18.86 -6.97 -4.91
CA ARG A 102 18.61 -5.98 -5.97
C ARG A 102 19.81 -5.06 -6.17
N TYR A 103 20.39 -4.57 -5.09
CA TYR A 103 21.52 -3.62 -5.10
C TYR A 103 22.77 -4.33 -4.59
N SER A 104 23.26 -5.31 -5.35
CA SER A 104 24.40 -6.14 -4.96
C SER A 104 25.69 -5.34 -4.77
N SER A 105 25.78 -4.13 -5.36
CA SER A 105 26.92 -3.23 -5.15
C SER A 105 26.90 -2.52 -3.79
N GLY A 106 25.81 -2.61 -3.04
CA GLY A 106 25.62 -1.90 -1.77
C GLY A 106 25.31 -0.42 -1.92
N LYS A 107 25.02 0.02 -3.17
CA LYS A 107 24.68 1.41 -3.49
C LYS A 107 23.54 1.44 -4.51
N TYR A 108 22.78 2.53 -4.51
CA TYR A 108 21.73 2.73 -5.51
C TYR A 108 22.33 2.77 -6.92
N SER A 109 21.62 2.19 -7.87
CA SER A 109 21.89 2.31 -9.30
C SER A 109 20.58 2.16 -10.07
N ASP A 110 20.36 3.01 -11.07
CA ASP A 110 19.19 2.93 -11.94
C ASP A 110 19.10 1.57 -12.61
N LYS A 111 20.26 1.05 -13.05
CA LYS A 111 20.31 -0.27 -13.69
C LYS A 111 19.83 -1.37 -12.76
N GLN A 112 20.37 -1.41 -11.54
CA GLN A 112 19.98 -2.46 -10.57
C GLN A 112 18.52 -2.31 -10.14
N ALA A 113 18.02 -1.08 -10.02
CA ALA A 113 16.62 -0.82 -9.73
C ALA A 113 15.70 -1.37 -10.83
N GLN A 114 16.08 -1.19 -12.10
CA GLN A 114 15.30 -1.65 -13.24
C GLN A 114 15.47 -3.16 -13.49
N ASP A 115 16.66 -3.70 -13.29
CA ASP A 115 16.95 -5.13 -13.47
C ASP A 115 16.18 -6.00 -12.47
N ARG A 116 15.93 -5.49 -11.25
CA ARG A 116 15.16 -6.16 -10.21
C ARG A 116 15.62 -7.60 -9.99
N ALA A 117 16.92 -7.79 -9.69
CA ALA A 117 17.52 -9.11 -9.50
C ALA A 117 16.83 -9.94 -8.41
N ASP A 118 16.17 -9.30 -7.44
CA ASP A 118 15.37 -9.98 -6.42
C ASP A 118 14.14 -10.70 -6.99
N LYS A 119 13.72 -10.37 -8.23
CA LYS A 119 12.58 -10.99 -8.92
C LYS A 119 12.98 -12.02 -9.94
N THR A 120 14.28 -12.21 -10.19
CA THR A 120 14.77 -13.22 -11.13
C THR A 120 15.23 -14.46 -10.35
N ALA A 121 15.02 -15.61 -10.95
CA ALA A 121 15.41 -16.90 -10.37
C ALA A 121 16.93 -17.03 -10.27
#